data_793cf2ad00023189b7dba30a2694ea3b
#
_entry.id   793cf2ad00023189b7dba30a2694ea3b
#
_cell.length_a   1.000
_cell.length_b   1.000
_cell.length_c   1.000
_cell.angle_alpha   90.00
_cell.angle_beta   90.00
_cell.angle_gamma   90.00
#
_symmetry.space_group_name_H-M   'P 1'
#
loop_
_entity.id
_entity.type
_entity.pdbx_description
1 polymer ?
#
loop_
_entity_poly.entity_id
_entity_poly.type
_entity_poly.pdbx_seq_one_letter_code
_entity_poly.pdbx_strand_id
1 'polypeptide(L)'
;MFFPLITGPYMKKFVVSSSVILMAGLLTACASESSRTLEVPKVASYQSHYQGARSPIAVGKFDNRSSYMRGIFSDGVDRLGNQAKTVLITHLQQTGRFSVLDRDNMAEIQAEAGIKQQAQQLKGADYVVTGDVTEFGRKEVGDHQLFGILGRGKSQIAYAKVNLNIVNVTTSEVVFSSQGAGEYELSNREIVGFGGTASYDSTLNGKVLDLAIREAVNNLVNGIETGAWRPAQ
;
A
#
# COMPACT_ATOMS: atom_id res chain seq x y z
N MET A 1 -29.00 -66.87 42.59
CA MET A 1 -29.95 -66.63 41.48
C MET A 1 -29.20 -65.86 40.41
N PHE A 2 -28.57 -66.58 39.46
CA PHE A 2 -27.73 -65.96 38.39
C PHE A 2 -28.62 -65.70 37.18
N PHE A 3 -28.66 -64.46 36.76
CA PHE A 3 -29.25 -64.04 35.45
C PHE A 3 -28.15 -64.04 34.37
N PRO A 4 -28.34 -64.72 33.24
CA PRO A 4 -27.37 -64.65 32.13
C PRO A 4 -27.56 -63.35 31.31
N LEU A 5 -26.46 -62.69 31.07
CA LEU A 5 -26.36 -61.58 30.12
C LEU A 5 -26.49 -62.11 28.69
N ILE A 6 -27.60 -61.82 28.04
CA ILE A 6 -27.83 -62.14 26.63
C ILE A 6 -27.16 -61.02 25.78
N THR A 7 -25.94 -61.27 25.28
CA THR A 7 -25.29 -60.48 24.30
C THR A 7 -25.67 -60.92 22.89
N GLY A 8 -26.78 -60.38 22.36
CA GLY A 8 -27.25 -60.72 21.02
C GLY A 8 -26.45 -59.97 19.92
N PRO A 9 -26.29 -60.62 18.74
CA PRO A 9 -25.54 -60.08 17.62
C PRO A 9 -26.10 -58.73 17.05
N TYR A 10 -27.29 -58.36 17.42
CA TYR A 10 -27.97 -57.10 17.01
C TYR A 10 -27.35 -55.87 17.64
N MET A 11 -26.77 -55.92 18.83
CA MET A 11 -26.20 -54.79 19.53
C MET A 11 -24.88 -54.31 18.87
N LYS A 12 -24.10 -55.24 18.30
CA LYS A 12 -22.86 -54.88 17.58
C LYS A 12 -23.14 -54.11 16.26
N LYS A 13 -24.21 -54.45 15.56
CA LYS A 13 -24.60 -53.75 14.32
C LYS A 13 -25.12 -52.33 14.58
N PHE A 14 -25.78 -52.09 15.71
CA PHE A 14 -26.29 -50.76 16.07
C PHE A 14 -25.18 -49.84 16.49
N VAL A 15 -24.16 -50.30 17.22
CA VAL A 15 -23.00 -49.49 17.66
C VAL A 15 -22.13 -49.10 16.45
N VAL A 16 -21.91 -50.00 15.49
CA VAL A 16 -21.13 -49.73 14.28
C VAL A 16 -21.84 -48.76 13.36
N SER A 17 -23.17 -48.89 13.22
CA SER A 17 -23.96 -47.96 12.41
C SER A 17 -24.00 -46.56 13.01
N SER A 18 -24.07 -46.43 14.33
CA SER A 18 -24.05 -45.11 15.02
C SER A 18 -22.70 -44.42 14.92
N SER A 19 -21.56 -45.20 14.99
CA SER A 19 -20.22 -44.63 14.81
C SER A 19 -19.96 -44.11 13.38
N VAL A 20 -20.47 -44.80 12.36
CA VAL A 20 -20.31 -44.40 10.96
C VAL A 20 -21.10 -43.09 10.67
N ILE A 21 -22.30 -42.94 11.24
CA ILE A 21 -23.10 -41.72 11.10
C ILE A 21 -22.45 -40.55 11.82
N LEU A 22 -21.83 -40.74 12.98
CA LEU A 22 -21.13 -39.68 13.71
C LEU A 22 -19.87 -39.22 12.98
N MET A 23 -19.17 -40.16 12.31
CA MET A 23 -17.95 -39.84 11.55
C MET A 23 -18.24 -39.16 10.20
N ALA A 24 -19.39 -39.42 9.58
CA ALA A 24 -19.83 -38.75 8.35
C ALA A 24 -20.27 -37.27 8.59
N GLY A 25 -20.72 -36.95 9.81
CA GLY A 25 -21.11 -35.58 10.20
C GLY A 25 -19.94 -34.61 10.39
N LEU A 26 -18.69 -35.10 10.53
CA LEU A 26 -17.51 -34.28 10.76
C LEU A 26 -16.84 -33.76 9.46
N LEU A 27 -17.30 -34.20 8.29
CA LEU A 27 -16.71 -33.85 7.00
C LEU A 27 -17.36 -32.64 6.33
N THR A 28 -18.37 -32.02 6.92
CA THR A 28 -18.93 -30.77 6.42
C THR A 28 -18.20 -29.53 6.99
N ALA A 29 -16.87 -29.49 6.79
CA ALA A 29 -16.14 -28.24 6.95
C ALA A 29 -16.49 -27.33 5.75
N CYS A 30 -17.53 -26.54 5.86
CA CYS A 30 -17.80 -25.45 4.92
C CYS A 30 -16.66 -24.42 5.07
N ALA A 31 -15.71 -24.43 4.15
CA ALA A 31 -14.81 -23.28 3.98
C ALA A 31 -15.69 -22.09 3.57
N SER A 32 -15.80 -21.07 4.41
CA SER A 32 -16.44 -19.82 4.05
C SER A 32 -15.38 -18.91 3.44
N GLU A 33 -15.52 -18.62 2.16
CA GLU A 33 -14.74 -17.59 1.47
C GLU A 33 -15.43 -16.25 1.65
N SER A 34 -14.69 -15.23 2.07
CA SER A 34 -15.20 -13.87 2.16
C SER A 34 -14.28 -12.94 1.37
N SER A 35 -14.86 -12.12 0.51
CA SER A 35 -14.18 -11.06 -0.21
C SER A 35 -14.83 -9.72 0.11
N ARG A 36 -14.01 -8.67 0.20
CA ARG A 36 -14.48 -7.29 0.35
C ARG A 36 -13.61 -6.34 -0.44
N THR A 37 -14.22 -5.33 -1.02
CA THR A 37 -13.50 -4.22 -1.62
C THR A 37 -12.96 -3.30 -0.52
N LEU A 38 -11.67 -2.97 -0.60
CA LEU A 38 -11.06 -1.97 0.29
C LEU A 38 -11.09 -0.62 -0.39
N GLU A 39 -11.60 0.39 0.30
CA GLU A 39 -11.51 1.76 -0.18
C GLU A 39 -10.07 2.25 -0.10
N VAL A 40 -9.53 2.71 -1.24
CA VAL A 40 -8.19 3.28 -1.31
C VAL A 40 -8.27 4.76 -0.96
N PRO A 41 -7.51 5.24 0.04
CA PRO A 41 -7.51 6.64 0.41
C PRO A 41 -7.06 7.53 -0.75
N LYS A 42 -7.75 8.66 -0.95
CA LYS A 42 -7.49 9.62 -2.02
C LYS A 42 -6.86 10.90 -1.46
N VAL A 43 -6.28 11.71 -2.34
CA VAL A 43 -5.79 13.05 -1.96
C VAL A 43 -6.94 13.94 -1.48
N ALA A 44 -6.65 14.88 -0.59
CA ALA A 44 -7.66 15.78 -0.01
C ALA A 44 -8.41 16.58 -1.09
N SER A 45 -7.71 16.97 -2.15
CA SER A 45 -8.28 17.73 -3.27
C SER A 45 -9.10 16.92 -4.27
N TYR A 46 -9.24 15.61 -4.10
CA TYR A 46 -9.96 14.73 -5.04
C TYR A 46 -11.42 15.17 -5.30
N GLN A 47 -12.09 15.66 -4.28
CA GLN A 47 -13.48 16.12 -4.39
C GLN A 47 -13.62 17.60 -4.76
N SER A 48 -12.51 18.35 -4.86
CA SER A 48 -12.58 19.75 -5.24
C SER A 48 -12.73 19.88 -6.75
N HIS A 49 -13.76 20.63 -7.19
CA HIS A 49 -13.95 20.95 -8.61
C HIS A 49 -12.95 22.04 -9.03
N TYR A 50 -11.75 21.63 -9.44
CA TYR A 50 -10.77 22.56 -9.98
C TYR A 50 -11.17 23.02 -11.38
N GLN A 51 -11.34 24.32 -11.57
CA GLN A 51 -11.74 24.96 -12.84
C GLN A 51 -10.56 25.57 -13.61
N GLY A 52 -9.37 25.58 -13.01
CA GLY A 52 -8.18 26.14 -13.65
C GLY A 52 -7.60 25.25 -14.74
N ALA A 53 -6.66 25.82 -15.51
CA ALA A 53 -5.89 25.07 -16.48
C ALA A 53 -5.02 24.02 -15.77
N ARG A 54 -4.99 22.79 -16.31
CA ARG A 54 -4.13 21.72 -15.78
C ARG A 54 -2.72 21.87 -16.34
N SER A 55 -1.75 22.02 -15.44
CA SER A 55 -0.34 22.10 -15.85
C SER A 55 0.16 20.75 -16.34
N PRO A 56 0.76 20.66 -17.54
CA PRO A 56 1.35 19.44 -18.05
C PRO A 56 2.65 19.13 -17.30
N ILE A 57 2.69 17.98 -16.68
CA ILE A 57 3.83 17.50 -15.89
C ILE A 57 4.24 16.10 -16.31
N ALA A 58 5.53 15.79 -16.23
CA ALA A 58 6.05 14.44 -16.32
C ALA A 58 6.61 14.01 -14.96
N VAL A 59 6.50 12.72 -14.63
CA VAL A 59 7.16 12.18 -13.44
C VAL A 59 8.52 11.61 -13.86
N GLY A 60 9.57 12.19 -13.33
CA GLY A 60 10.94 11.79 -13.57
C GLY A 60 11.38 10.66 -12.64
N LYS A 61 12.63 10.71 -12.23
CA LYS A 61 13.22 9.72 -11.35
C LYS A 61 12.66 9.84 -9.93
N PHE A 62 12.40 8.69 -9.33
CA PHE A 62 12.04 8.56 -7.92
C PHE A 62 12.97 7.53 -7.29
N ASP A 63 13.82 7.97 -6.38
CA ASP A 63 14.89 7.14 -5.82
C ASP A 63 14.61 6.74 -4.38
N ASN A 64 14.96 5.50 -4.03
CA ASN A 64 15.08 5.09 -2.63
C ASN A 64 16.43 5.56 -2.09
N ARG A 65 16.43 6.59 -1.25
CA ARG A 65 17.64 7.07 -0.53
C ARG A 65 17.70 6.60 0.91
N SER A 66 16.65 5.89 1.39
CA SER A 66 16.66 5.27 2.71
C SER A 66 17.64 4.10 2.77
N SER A 67 17.93 3.61 3.95
CA SER A 67 18.74 2.40 4.17
C SER A 67 17.99 1.10 3.84
N TYR A 68 16.68 1.17 3.60
CA TYR A 68 15.82 0.01 3.37
C TYR A 68 16.12 -0.68 2.04
N MET A 69 16.28 -1.99 2.07
CA MET A 69 16.62 -2.84 0.90
C MET A 69 17.90 -2.39 0.15
N ARG A 70 18.88 -1.90 0.88
CA ARG A 70 20.20 -1.57 0.35
C ARG A 70 21.26 -2.56 0.83
N GLY A 71 22.38 -2.64 0.11
CA GLY A 71 23.52 -3.46 0.46
C GLY A 71 23.57 -4.79 -0.29
N ILE A 72 24.25 -5.79 0.29
CA ILE A 72 24.56 -7.10 -0.33
C ILE A 72 23.32 -7.95 -0.70
N PHE A 73 22.16 -7.62 -0.16
CA PHE A 73 20.90 -8.28 -0.49
C PHE A 73 20.07 -7.55 -1.56
N SER A 74 20.61 -6.49 -2.13
CA SER A 74 19.96 -5.73 -3.21
C SER A 74 20.36 -6.33 -4.56
N ASP A 75 19.38 -6.60 -5.41
CA ASP A 75 19.58 -7.00 -6.81
C ASP A 75 19.87 -5.80 -7.74
N GLY A 76 20.05 -4.62 -7.18
CA GLY A 76 20.30 -3.38 -7.92
C GLY A 76 19.03 -2.72 -8.47
N VAL A 77 17.85 -3.35 -8.33
CA VAL A 77 16.58 -2.80 -8.76
C VAL A 77 15.95 -1.97 -7.64
N ASP A 78 15.69 -0.70 -7.89
CA ASP A 78 14.99 0.18 -6.93
C ASP A 78 13.48 -0.07 -6.95
N ARG A 79 13.05 -1.14 -6.29
CA ARG A 79 11.64 -1.52 -6.22
C ARG A 79 10.80 -0.51 -5.44
N LEU A 80 11.39 0.06 -4.37
CA LEU A 80 10.70 1.03 -3.53
C LEU A 80 10.50 2.35 -4.27
N GLY A 81 11.53 2.86 -4.96
CA GLY A 81 11.42 4.05 -5.80
C GLY A 81 10.44 3.86 -6.96
N ASN A 82 10.47 2.71 -7.61
CA ASN A 82 9.52 2.39 -8.69
C ASN A 82 8.07 2.33 -8.18
N GLN A 83 7.84 1.70 -7.02
CA GLN A 83 6.51 1.68 -6.39
C GLN A 83 6.07 3.09 -6.01
N ALA A 84 6.96 3.89 -5.43
CA ALA A 84 6.68 5.27 -5.07
C ALA A 84 6.28 6.12 -6.28
N LYS A 85 6.99 5.98 -7.41
CA LYS A 85 6.67 6.65 -8.67
C LYS A 85 5.24 6.33 -9.15
N THR A 86 4.85 5.06 -9.12
CA THR A 86 3.51 4.62 -9.54
C THR A 86 2.42 5.24 -8.67
N VAL A 87 2.61 5.23 -7.35
CA VAL A 87 1.68 5.84 -6.38
C VAL A 87 1.60 7.35 -6.59
N LEU A 88 2.74 8.01 -6.81
CA LEU A 88 2.82 9.45 -7.06
C LEU A 88 2.02 9.85 -8.31
N ILE A 89 2.18 9.15 -9.43
CA ILE A 89 1.42 9.38 -10.67
C ILE A 89 -0.08 9.36 -10.39
N THR A 90 -0.54 8.34 -9.65
CA THR A 90 -1.95 8.19 -9.28
C THR A 90 -2.45 9.38 -8.47
N HIS A 91 -1.73 9.77 -7.42
CA HIS A 91 -2.14 10.88 -6.56
C HIS A 91 -2.08 12.24 -7.27
N LEU A 92 -1.07 12.49 -8.09
CA LEU A 92 -0.99 13.72 -8.90
C LEU A 92 -2.19 13.82 -9.86
N GLN A 93 -2.54 12.74 -10.55
CA GLN A 93 -3.70 12.71 -11.44
C GLN A 93 -5.01 12.95 -10.69
N GLN A 94 -5.15 12.39 -9.48
CA GLN A 94 -6.34 12.56 -8.64
C GLN A 94 -6.56 14.00 -8.19
N THR A 95 -5.52 14.84 -8.12
CA THR A 95 -5.68 16.25 -7.72
C THR A 95 -6.52 17.07 -8.70
N GLY A 96 -6.59 16.65 -9.97
CA GLY A 96 -7.24 17.39 -11.05
C GLY A 96 -6.50 18.67 -11.48
N ARG A 97 -5.36 19.01 -10.86
CA ARG A 97 -4.57 20.23 -11.13
C ARG A 97 -3.49 20.01 -12.17
N PHE A 98 -3.15 18.75 -12.43
CA PHE A 98 -2.09 18.37 -13.34
C PHE A 98 -2.61 17.53 -14.51
N SER A 99 -1.98 17.68 -15.67
CA SER A 99 -2.05 16.76 -16.79
C SER A 99 -0.79 15.91 -16.75
N VAL A 100 -0.88 14.73 -16.11
CA VAL A 100 0.28 13.84 -15.95
C VAL A 100 0.56 13.13 -17.27
N LEU A 101 1.77 13.29 -17.80
CA LEU A 101 2.21 12.75 -19.08
C LEU A 101 2.96 11.43 -18.82
N ASP A 102 2.48 10.35 -19.44
CA ASP A 102 3.17 9.07 -19.38
C ASP A 102 4.42 9.12 -20.27
N ARG A 103 5.57 8.86 -19.67
CA ARG A 103 6.87 8.77 -20.36
C ARG A 103 7.49 7.39 -20.27
N ASP A 104 6.98 6.56 -19.40
CA ASP A 104 7.54 5.22 -19.17
C ASP A 104 7.06 4.22 -20.24
N ASN A 105 5.82 4.40 -20.76
CA ASN A 105 5.19 3.49 -21.71
C ASN A 105 5.20 4.04 -23.15
N MET A 106 6.19 4.87 -23.50
CA MET A 106 6.26 5.53 -24.81
C MET A 106 6.34 4.55 -25.96
N ALA A 107 7.04 3.43 -25.80
CA ALA A 107 7.19 2.42 -26.85
C ALA A 107 5.87 1.74 -27.19
N GLU A 108 5.10 1.36 -26.18
CA GLU A 108 3.79 0.74 -26.32
C GLU A 108 2.78 1.72 -26.95
N ILE A 109 2.79 2.97 -26.49
CA ILE A 109 1.91 4.02 -27.02
C ILE A 109 2.25 4.31 -28.48
N GLN A 110 3.53 4.31 -28.84
CA GLN A 110 3.97 4.51 -30.22
C GLN A 110 3.56 3.34 -31.12
N ALA A 111 3.66 2.11 -30.63
CA ALA A 111 3.22 0.92 -31.36
C ALA A 111 1.70 0.99 -31.65
N GLU A 112 0.89 1.36 -30.66
CA GLU A 112 -0.56 1.51 -30.83
C GLU A 112 -0.93 2.65 -31.82
N ALA A 113 -0.21 3.76 -31.78
CA ALA A 113 -0.41 4.85 -32.73
C ALA A 113 -0.10 4.40 -34.18
N GLY A 114 0.94 3.58 -34.35
CA GLY A 114 1.29 2.97 -35.63
C GLY A 114 0.17 2.04 -36.18
N ILE A 115 -0.42 1.23 -35.30
CA ILE A 115 -1.56 0.36 -35.65
C ILE A 115 -2.76 1.21 -36.10
N LYS A 116 -3.02 2.33 -35.44
CA LYS A 116 -4.09 3.27 -35.83
C LYS A 116 -3.76 4.11 -37.06
N GLN A 117 -2.55 4.03 -37.58
CA GLN A 117 -2.03 4.89 -38.66
C GLN A 117 -2.18 6.39 -38.34
N GLN A 118 -2.03 6.77 -37.09
CA GLN A 118 -2.12 8.14 -36.62
C GLN A 118 -0.74 8.60 -36.09
N ALA A 119 -0.28 9.75 -36.57
CA ALA A 119 0.91 10.37 -36.02
C ALA A 119 0.64 10.83 -34.59
N GLN A 120 1.55 10.48 -33.65
CA GLN A 120 1.47 10.99 -32.29
C GLN A 120 1.74 12.49 -32.26
N GLN A 121 0.88 13.22 -31.54
CA GLN A 121 1.10 14.60 -31.15
C GLN A 121 1.48 14.64 -29.68
N LEU A 122 2.78 14.54 -29.40
CA LEU A 122 3.28 14.51 -28.03
C LEU A 122 3.17 15.89 -27.39
N LYS A 123 2.45 15.96 -26.27
CA LYS A 123 2.41 17.15 -25.42
C LYS A 123 3.71 17.27 -24.63
N GLY A 124 4.34 18.43 -24.63
CA GLY A 124 5.48 18.74 -23.76
C GLY A 124 5.04 18.89 -22.31
N ALA A 125 5.94 18.62 -21.37
CA ALA A 125 5.77 18.93 -19.97
C ALA A 125 6.40 20.30 -19.68
N ASP A 126 5.73 21.12 -18.87
CA ASP A 126 6.32 22.37 -18.37
C ASP A 126 7.21 22.12 -17.16
N TYR A 127 6.88 21.08 -16.40
CA TYR A 127 7.61 20.68 -15.21
C TYR A 127 7.84 19.17 -15.17
N VAL A 128 8.94 18.78 -14.53
CA VAL A 128 9.21 17.39 -14.15
C VAL A 128 9.14 17.29 -12.62
N VAL A 129 8.34 16.35 -12.14
CA VAL A 129 8.30 15.99 -10.73
C VAL A 129 9.30 14.90 -10.47
N THR A 130 10.30 15.16 -9.65
CA THR A 130 11.24 14.16 -9.14
C THR A 130 11.01 13.95 -7.66
N GLY A 131 11.48 12.83 -7.12
CA GLY A 131 11.30 12.56 -5.70
C GLY A 131 12.26 11.54 -5.14
N ASP A 132 12.29 11.49 -3.82
CA ASP A 132 13.10 10.55 -3.06
C ASP A 132 12.30 10.00 -1.88
N VAL A 133 12.45 8.70 -1.62
CA VAL A 133 12.11 8.13 -0.32
C VAL A 133 13.32 8.31 0.59
N THR A 134 13.28 9.28 1.50
CA THR A 134 14.41 9.64 2.35
C THR A 134 14.50 8.79 3.61
N GLU A 135 13.36 8.41 4.14
CA GLU A 135 13.26 7.51 5.29
C GLU A 135 12.21 6.44 5.01
N PHE A 136 12.56 5.22 5.33
CA PHE A 136 11.63 4.09 5.23
C PHE A 136 12.07 2.96 6.15
N GLY A 137 11.16 2.40 6.92
CA GLY A 137 11.52 1.33 7.82
C GLY A 137 10.37 0.84 8.68
N ARG A 138 10.73 -0.06 9.58
CA ARG A 138 9.86 -0.59 10.63
C ARG A 138 10.59 -0.60 11.95
N LYS A 139 9.85 -0.37 13.01
CA LYS A 139 10.29 -0.57 14.39
C LYS A 139 9.26 -1.42 15.13
N GLU A 140 9.73 -2.30 15.98
CA GLU A 140 8.89 -3.02 16.92
C GLU A 140 9.01 -2.36 18.29
N VAL A 141 7.87 -2.06 18.90
CA VAL A 141 7.78 -1.52 20.25
C VAL A 141 7.08 -2.56 21.11
N GLY A 142 7.76 -3.02 22.15
CA GLY A 142 7.20 -3.95 23.13
C GLY A 142 6.86 -3.22 24.41
N ASP A 143 5.66 -3.44 24.96
CA ASP A 143 5.27 -2.99 26.28
C ASP A 143 5.11 -4.20 27.21
N HIS A 144 5.76 -4.12 28.39
CA HIS A 144 5.68 -5.11 29.44
C HIS A 144 4.89 -4.51 30.61
N GLN A 145 3.60 -4.82 30.70
CA GLN A 145 2.80 -4.37 31.81
C GLN A 145 2.98 -5.29 33.03
N LEU A 146 3.29 -4.71 34.17
CA LEU A 146 3.46 -5.41 35.47
C LEU A 146 4.36 -6.64 35.36
N PHE A 147 5.62 -6.44 34.94
CA PHE A 147 6.61 -7.51 34.82
C PHE A 147 6.17 -8.70 33.94
N GLY A 148 5.25 -8.45 33.00
CA GLY A 148 4.73 -9.46 32.07
C GLY A 148 3.58 -10.33 32.62
N ILE A 149 3.06 -10.02 33.81
CA ILE A 149 1.97 -10.80 34.43
C ILE A 149 0.62 -10.49 33.76
N LEU A 150 0.40 -9.25 33.31
CA LEU A 150 -0.86 -8.83 32.64
C LEU A 150 -0.84 -8.88 31.11
N GLY A 151 0.20 -9.45 30.51
CA GLY A 151 0.32 -9.60 29.05
C GLY A 151 1.47 -8.80 28.46
N ARG A 152 1.82 -9.14 27.23
CA ARG A 152 2.83 -8.46 26.41
C ARG A 152 2.13 -7.83 25.22
N GLY A 153 2.21 -6.53 25.11
CA GLY A 153 1.82 -5.81 23.91
C GLY A 153 3.00 -5.74 22.94
N LYS A 154 2.80 -6.05 21.67
CA LYS A 154 3.76 -5.78 20.60
C LYS A 154 3.09 -4.91 19.56
N SER A 155 3.70 -3.78 19.25
CA SER A 155 3.30 -2.91 18.16
C SER A 155 4.36 -2.92 17.08
N GLN A 156 3.94 -3.09 15.83
CA GLN A 156 4.78 -2.87 14.66
C GLN A 156 4.43 -1.51 14.07
N ILE A 157 5.42 -0.63 14.00
CA ILE A 157 5.27 0.70 13.45
C ILE A 157 6.07 0.77 12.16
N ALA A 158 5.37 0.96 11.03
CA ALA A 158 6.00 1.28 9.76
C ALA A 158 6.01 2.80 9.57
N TYR A 159 7.09 3.35 9.05
CA TYR A 159 7.24 4.78 8.79
C TYR A 159 7.86 5.03 7.42
N ALA A 160 7.46 6.13 6.79
CA ALA A 160 8.02 6.60 5.53
C ALA A 160 8.09 8.13 5.50
N LYS A 161 9.09 8.67 4.81
CA LYS A 161 9.20 10.08 4.50
C LYS A 161 9.64 10.24 3.06
N VAL A 162 8.97 11.11 2.33
CA VAL A 162 9.24 11.38 0.93
C VAL A 162 9.43 12.87 0.69
N ASN A 163 10.29 13.19 -0.26
CA ASN A 163 10.45 14.53 -0.79
C ASN A 163 10.04 14.53 -2.25
N LEU A 164 9.40 15.62 -2.69
CA LEU A 164 9.07 15.91 -4.08
C LEU A 164 9.71 17.23 -4.47
N ASN A 165 10.28 17.29 -5.66
CA ASN A 165 10.81 18.49 -6.28
C ASN A 165 10.14 18.74 -7.62
N ILE A 166 9.66 19.94 -7.83
CA ILE A 166 9.07 20.39 -9.10
C ILE A 166 10.16 21.18 -9.83
N VAL A 167 10.58 20.64 -10.96
CA VAL A 167 11.68 21.20 -11.75
C VAL A 167 11.13 21.79 -13.04
N ASN A 168 11.41 23.04 -13.31
CA ASN A 168 11.08 23.68 -14.58
C ASN A 168 11.92 23.07 -15.70
N VAL A 169 11.28 22.63 -16.79
CA VAL A 169 11.95 21.92 -17.89
C VAL A 169 12.89 22.84 -18.67
N THR A 170 12.57 24.12 -18.76
CA THR A 170 13.34 25.09 -19.56
C THR A 170 14.57 25.59 -18.81
N THR A 171 14.43 25.85 -17.50
CA THR A 171 15.52 26.48 -16.70
C THR A 171 16.28 25.48 -15.83
N SER A 172 15.75 24.25 -15.65
CA SER A 172 16.24 23.26 -14.69
C SER A 172 16.21 23.74 -13.23
N GLU A 173 15.44 24.78 -12.95
CA GLU A 173 15.26 25.30 -11.60
C GLU A 173 14.26 24.47 -10.82
N VAL A 174 14.55 24.17 -9.56
CA VAL A 174 13.58 23.63 -8.62
C VAL A 174 12.68 24.78 -8.15
N VAL A 175 11.50 24.86 -8.73
CA VAL A 175 10.56 25.97 -8.47
C VAL A 175 9.69 25.75 -7.24
N PHE A 176 9.57 24.51 -6.80
CA PHE A 176 8.84 24.17 -5.58
C PHE A 176 9.29 22.81 -5.04
N SER A 177 9.23 22.65 -3.73
CA SER A 177 9.48 21.36 -3.07
C SER A 177 8.42 21.11 -2.01
N SER A 178 7.99 19.87 -1.88
CA SER A 178 7.09 19.43 -0.82
C SER A 178 7.60 18.16 -0.17
N GLN A 179 7.17 17.94 1.06
CA GLN A 179 7.49 16.74 1.83
C GLN A 179 6.22 16.11 2.35
N GLY A 180 6.25 14.80 2.54
CA GLY A 180 5.21 14.07 3.24
C GLY A 180 5.82 12.99 4.09
N ALA A 181 5.20 12.74 5.23
CA ALA A 181 5.57 11.69 6.15
C ALA A 181 4.34 10.87 6.53
N GLY A 182 4.53 9.60 6.77
CA GLY A 182 3.49 8.69 7.20
C GLY A 182 4.00 7.71 8.24
N GLU A 183 3.14 7.38 9.16
CA GLU A 183 3.36 6.33 10.13
C GLU A 183 2.11 5.47 10.22
N TYR A 184 2.28 4.17 10.27
CA TYR A 184 1.19 3.22 10.39
C TYR A 184 1.53 2.22 11.49
N GLU A 185 0.67 2.14 12.50
CA GLU A 185 0.84 1.25 13.64
C GLU A 185 -0.11 0.06 13.56
N LEU A 186 0.45 -1.13 13.74
CA LEU A 186 -0.29 -2.37 13.95
C LEU A 186 -0.01 -2.86 15.37
N SER A 187 -0.98 -2.77 16.25
CA SER A 187 -0.86 -3.26 17.62
C SER A 187 -1.53 -4.61 17.79
N ASN A 188 -0.79 -5.58 18.36
CA ASN A 188 -1.30 -6.88 18.77
C ASN A 188 -1.19 -6.99 20.29
N ARG A 189 -2.32 -7.29 20.96
CA ARG A 189 -2.33 -7.62 22.39
C ARG A 189 -2.37 -9.13 22.56
N GLU A 190 -1.37 -9.67 23.23
CA GLU A 190 -1.40 -11.06 23.71
C GLU A 190 -1.95 -11.04 25.14
N ILE A 191 -3.06 -11.78 25.36
CA ILE A 191 -3.57 -12.02 26.71
C ILE A 191 -2.96 -13.35 27.20
N VAL A 192 -2.48 -13.38 28.42
CA VAL A 192 -1.85 -14.57 29.02
C VAL A 192 -2.76 -15.79 28.90
N GLY A 193 -2.26 -16.83 28.20
CA GLY A 193 -2.95 -18.13 28.03
C GLY A 193 -3.61 -18.38 26.68
N PHE A 194 -3.70 -17.38 25.81
CA PHE A 194 -4.17 -17.56 24.42
C PHE A 194 -3.16 -16.87 23.50
N GLY A 195 -2.21 -17.65 22.98
CA GLY A 195 -1.15 -17.14 22.11
C GLY A 195 -1.70 -16.55 20.82
N GLY A 196 -1.62 -15.24 20.69
CA GLY A 196 -1.75 -14.57 19.41
C GLY A 196 -0.41 -14.64 18.67
N THR A 197 -0.35 -15.25 17.51
CA THR A 197 0.82 -15.15 16.63
C THR A 197 0.88 -13.76 16.03
N ALA A 198 1.87 -12.96 16.41
CA ALA A 198 2.19 -11.71 15.72
C ALA A 198 2.67 -12.07 14.31
N SER A 199 1.77 -12.04 13.32
CA SER A 199 2.15 -12.25 11.93
C SER A 199 2.72 -10.96 11.36
N TYR A 200 3.82 -11.08 10.61
CA TYR A 200 4.40 -9.99 9.85
C TYR A 200 3.42 -9.56 8.75
N ASP A 201 2.84 -8.35 8.87
CA ASP A 201 1.99 -7.80 7.80
C ASP A 201 2.85 -7.13 6.74
N SER A 202 3.06 -7.81 5.62
CA SER A 202 3.83 -7.30 4.48
C SER A 202 3.17 -6.10 3.81
N THR A 203 1.86 -5.89 4.03
CA THR A 203 1.11 -4.77 3.40
C THR A 203 1.37 -3.42 4.05
N LEU A 204 1.91 -3.40 5.30
CA LEU A 204 2.22 -2.15 6.01
C LEU A 204 3.17 -1.23 5.22
N ASN A 205 4.13 -1.80 4.50
CA ASN A 205 5.08 -1.04 3.70
C ASN A 205 4.38 -0.24 2.59
N GLY A 206 3.45 -0.87 1.87
CA GLY A 206 2.66 -0.20 0.84
C GLY A 206 1.76 0.88 1.41
N LYS A 207 1.11 0.60 2.55
CA LYS A 207 0.21 1.56 3.21
C LYS A 207 0.93 2.81 3.69
N VAL A 208 2.10 2.67 4.31
CA VAL A 208 2.85 3.82 4.85
C VAL A 208 3.49 4.64 3.73
N LEU A 209 3.94 3.99 2.64
CA LEU A 209 4.47 4.69 1.47
C LEU A 209 3.39 5.51 0.78
N ASP A 210 2.19 4.92 0.58
CA ASP A 210 1.03 5.61 0.03
C ASP A 210 0.65 6.84 0.89
N LEU A 211 0.61 6.67 2.21
CA LEU A 211 0.30 7.76 3.15
C LEU A 211 1.30 8.92 3.03
N ALA A 212 2.61 8.63 3.00
CA ALA A 212 3.65 9.65 2.89
C ALA A 212 3.60 10.39 1.54
N ILE A 213 3.40 9.68 0.43
CA ILE A 213 3.31 10.28 -0.91
C ILE A 213 2.03 11.13 -1.02
N ARG A 214 0.90 10.63 -0.53
CA ARG A 214 -0.36 11.37 -0.51
C ARG A 214 -0.24 12.68 0.26
N GLU A 215 0.42 12.65 1.41
CA GLU A 215 0.68 13.86 2.20
C GLU A 215 1.60 14.84 1.46
N ALA A 216 2.65 14.36 0.80
CA ALA A 216 3.51 15.21 -0.03
C ALA A 216 2.73 15.88 -1.18
N VAL A 217 1.81 15.14 -1.82
CA VAL A 217 0.95 15.68 -2.89
C VAL A 217 -0.07 16.67 -2.33
N ASN A 218 -0.65 16.42 -1.15
CA ASN A 218 -1.53 17.38 -0.48
C ASN A 218 -0.79 18.69 -0.18
N ASN A 219 0.44 18.60 0.31
CA ASN A 219 1.29 19.77 0.59
C ASN A 219 1.67 20.52 -0.70
N LEU A 220 1.90 19.81 -1.81
CA LEU A 220 2.11 20.41 -3.12
C LEU A 220 0.88 21.20 -3.58
N VAL A 221 -0.31 20.60 -3.47
CA VAL A 221 -1.57 21.27 -3.83
C VAL A 221 -1.82 22.48 -2.95
N ASN A 222 -1.58 22.36 -1.64
CA ASN A 222 -1.69 23.49 -0.72
C ASN A 222 -0.74 24.64 -1.10
N GLY A 223 0.48 24.31 -1.56
CA GLY A 223 1.42 25.31 -2.08
C GLY A 223 0.88 26.09 -3.29
N ILE A 224 0.13 25.42 -4.18
CA ILE A 224 -0.56 26.08 -5.30
C ILE A 224 -1.70 26.96 -4.78
N GLU A 225 -2.54 26.43 -3.90
CA GLU A 225 -3.73 27.12 -3.39
C GLU A 225 -3.40 28.36 -2.57
N THR A 226 -2.31 28.31 -1.81
CA THR A 226 -1.80 29.45 -1.03
C THR A 226 -0.97 30.43 -1.86
N GLY A 227 -0.69 30.10 -3.12
CA GLY A 227 0.12 30.93 -4.01
C GLY A 227 1.62 30.89 -3.75
N ALA A 228 2.10 29.93 -2.91
CA ALA A 228 3.53 29.72 -2.69
C ALA A 228 4.24 29.23 -3.97
N TRP A 229 3.52 28.56 -4.84
CA TRP A 229 3.94 28.23 -6.19
C TRP A 229 2.77 28.41 -7.17
N ARG A 230 3.05 29.05 -8.31
CA ARG A 230 2.08 29.26 -9.39
C ARG A 230 2.61 28.59 -10.65
N PRO A 231 2.02 27.45 -11.07
CA PRO A 231 2.36 26.84 -12.34
C PRO A 231 2.14 27.82 -13.49
N ALA A 232 3.00 27.80 -14.52
CA ALA A 232 2.76 28.53 -15.77
C ALA A 232 1.42 28.08 -16.39
N GLN A 233 0.67 29.03 -16.89
CA GLN A 233 -0.62 28.82 -17.58
C GLN A 233 -0.41 28.62 -19.07
#